data_6829e3d89a4970fd8f1faa0bfc3eac0d
#
_entry.id   6829e3d89a4970fd8f1faa0bfc3eac0d
#
_cell.length_a   1.000
_cell.length_b   1.000
_cell.length_c   1.000
_cell.angle_alpha   90.00
_cell.angle_beta   90.00
_cell.angle_gamma   90.00
#
_symmetry.space_group_name_H-M   'P 1'
#
loop_
_entity.id
_entity.type
_entity.pdbx_description
1 polymer ?
#
loop_
_entity_poly.entity_id
_entity_poly.type
_entity_poly.pdbx_seq_one_letter_code
_entity_poly.pdbx_strand_id
1 'polypeptide(L)'
;YLKLRTSYGLTGNDEIGGDRFMYDQEYIYTSDYFLGTTSKNHTIRGLMQGRLANPDISWEKERKFNIGFETNLLGKLDISFDYFYNRRFDILCIPSRNIPSYIGADMPYMNLGKTKNQGFEASIRWSDNIGKKIQYFAQLDGWMAKNKILYNSESIQTEDYFYRTG
;
A
#
# COMPACT_ATOMS: atom_id res chain seq x y z
N TYR A 1 -17.09 -23.89 -24.74
CA TYR A 1 -16.12 -22.84 -25.16
C TYR A 1 -15.02 -22.66 -24.10
N LEU A 2 -13.88 -22.09 -24.53
CA LEU A 2 -12.78 -21.72 -23.67
C LEU A 2 -12.41 -20.25 -24.00
N LYS A 3 -12.31 -19.40 -22.97
CA LYS A 3 -11.85 -18.02 -23.09
C LYS A 3 -10.64 -17.83 -22.19
N LEU A 4 -9.53 -17.36 -22.75
CA LEU A 4 -8.34 -16.97 -22.00
C LEU A 4 -8.30 -15.46 -21.85
N ARG A 5 -7.85 -15.01 -20.67
CA ARG A 5 -7.66 -13.59 -20.34
C ARG A 5 -6.25 -13.39 -19.83
N THR A 6 -5.63 -12.32 -20.23
CA THR A 6 -4.38 -11.86 -19.61
C THR A 6 -4.34 -10.36 -19.65
N SER A 7 -3.81 -9.75 -18.61
CA SER A 7 -3.57 -8.32 -18.53
C SER A 7 -2.28 -8.02 -17.82
N TYR A 8 -1.60 -6.98 -18.28
CA TYR A 8 -0.43 -6.42 -17.62
C TYR A 8 -0.52 -4.91 -17.71
N GLY A 9 -0.29 -4.22 -16.59
CA GLY A 9 -0.37 -2.77 -16.55
C GLY A 9 0.45 -2.16 -15.41
N LEU A 10 0.74 -0.87 -15.57
CA LEU A 10 1.31 -0.02 -14.54
C LEU A 10 0.27 1.03 -14.18
N THR A 11 -0.04 1.16 -12.90
CA THR A 11 -0.93 2.20 -12.37
C THR A 11 -0.18 3.05 -11.37
N GLY A 12 -0.48 4.36 -11.33
CA GLY A 12 -0.02 5.29 -10.31
C GLY A 12 -1.15 5.59 -9.33
N ASN A 13 -0.79 5.97 -8.11
CA ASN A 13 -1.70 6.46 -7.09
C ASN A 13 -1.09 7.70 -6.45
N ASP A 14 -1.82 8.81 -6.47
CA ASP A 14 -1.47 10.09 -5.86
C ASP A 14 -2.16 10.33 -4.51
N GLU A 15 -3.08 9.45 -4.12
CA GLU A 15 -3.73 9.47 -2.81
C GLU A 15 -2.76 8.91 -1.75
N ILE A 16 -1.92 9.76 -1.21
CA ILE A 16 -0.85 9.38 -0.30
C ILE A 16 -1.28 9.40 1.17
N GLY A 17 -2.53 9.79 1.45
CA GLY A 17 -3.12 9.78 2.80
C GLY A 17 -2.41 10.68 3.83
N GLY A 18 -1.59 11.61 3.38
CA GLY A 18 -0.76 12.45 4.22
C GLY A 18 -0.94 13.94 3.93
N ASP A 19 -0.04 14.73 4.50
CA ASP A 19 0.00 16.16 4.32
C ASP A 19 0.24 16.55 2.86
N ARG A 20 -0.36 17.65 2.44
CA ARG A 20 -0.06 18.26 1.14
C ARG A 20 1.29 18.96 1.21
N PHE A 21 1.94 19.11 0.04
CA PHE A 21 3.19 19.86 -0.11
C PHE A 21 4.38 19.28 0.67
N MET A 22 4.44 17.95 0.85
CA MET A 22 5.55 17.27 1.50
C MET A 22 6.92 17.48 0.81
N TYR A 23 6.92 18.03 -0.39
CA TYR A 23 8.13 18.42 -1.13
C TYR A 23 8.68 19.79 -0.69
N ASP A 24 7.89 20.59 0.04
CA ASP A 24 8.29 21.91 0.54
C ASP A 24 8.80 21.81 1.99
N GLN A 25 9.65 22.76 2.38
CA GLN A 25 10.16 22.86 3.74
C GLN A 25 9.10 23.46 4.66
N GLU A 26 8.75 22.72 5.71
CA GLU A 26 7.84 23.17 6.74
C GLU A 26 8.59 23.94 7.83
N TYR A 27 8.00 25.02 8.33
CA TYR A 27 8.42 25.72 9.53
C TYR A 27 7.28 25.76 10.53
N ILE A 28 7.55 25.35 11.75
CA ILE A 28 6.58 25.27 12.83
C ILE A 28 6.92 26.21 13.96
N TYR A 29 5.89 26.75 14.61
CA TYR A 29 6.10 27.53 15.82
C TYR A 29 6.44 26.59 16.98
N THR A 30 7.51 26.94 17.69
CA THR A 30 7.93 26.25 18.92
C THR A 30 7.38 26.96 20.16
N SER A 31 7.80 26.47 21.33
CA SER A 31 7.45 27.05 22.61
C SER A 31 7.85 28.51 22.69
N ASP A 32 7.11 29.27 23.48
CA ASP A 32 7.38 30.67 23.74
C ASP A 32 8.69 30.84 24.55
N TYR A 33 9.49 31.78 24.14
CA TYR A 33 10.69 32.22 24.89
C TYR A 33 10.37 33.46 25.70
N PHE A 34 10.73 33.44 26.99
CA PHE A 34 10.58 34.57 27.88
C PHE A 34 11.86 35.39 27.91
N LEU A 35 11.78 36.62 27.43
CA LEU A 35 12.88 37.57 27.48
C LEU A 35 12.55 38.68 28.45
N GLY A 36 13.47 38.98 29.35
CA GLY A 36 13.33 40.07 30.32
C GLY A 36 13.36 39.60 31.76
N THR A 37 13.11 40.56 32.68
CA THR A 37 13.04 40.30 34.13
C THR A 37 11.59 39.97 34.54
N THR A 38 11.42 39.43 35.74
CA THR A 38 10.14 38.97 36.31
C THR A 38 9.00 40.00 36.27
N SER A 39 9.33 41.27 36.16
CA SER A 39 8.36 42.38 36.13
C SER A 39 8.06 42.92 34.71
N LYS A 40 8.83 42.51 33.69
CA LYS A 40 8.64 42.89 32.27
C LYS A 40 8.99 41.72 31.37
N ASN A 41 8.10 40.74 31.33
CA ASN A 41 8.27 39.58 30.46
C ASN A 41 7.75 39.91 29.06
N HIS A 42 8.63 39.76 28.06
CA HIS A 42 8.21 39.67 26.66
C HIS A 42 8.25 38.22 26.23
N THR A 43 7.08 37.70 25.81
CA THR A 43 6.97 36.37 25.23
C THR A 43 7.21 36.49 23.73
N ILE A 44 8.21 35.77 23.23
CA ILE A 44 8.51 35.70 21.82
C ILE A 44 8.29 34.27 21.36
N ARG A 45 7.42 34.10 20.36
CA ARG A 45 7.19 32.81 19.76
C ARG A 45 8.39 32.40 18.90
N GLY A 46 8.97 31.27 19.24
CA GLY A 46 10.05 30.67 18.43
C GLY A 46 9.57 30.08 17.13
N LEU A 47 10.43 30.02 16.14
CA LEU A 47 10.24 29.33 14.90
C LEU A 47 11.32 28.27 14.73
N MET A 48 10.93 27.05 14.41
CA MET A 48 11.88 25.97 14.14
C MET A 48 11.54 25.28 12.82
N GLN A 49 12.55 24.64 12.25
CA GLN A 49 12.37 23.80 11.10
C GLN A 49 11.54 22.57 11.51
N GLY A 50 10.48 22.29 10.77
CA GLY A 50 9.69 21.10 10.92
C GLY A 50 10.30 19.90 10.17
N ARG A 51 9.48 19.10 9.54
CA ARG A 51 9.94 18.00 8.71
C ARG A 51 10.78 18.51 7.54
N LEU A 52 11.88 17.82 7.27
CA LEU A 52 12.74 18.14 6.14
C LEU A 52 12.00 17.94 4.81
N ALA A 53 12.22 18.83 3.88
CA ALA A 53 11.69 18.76 2.54
C ALA A 53 12.27 17.58 1.75
N ASN A 54 11.47 17.01 0.85
CA ASN A 54 11.97 16.07 -0.16
C ASN A 54 11.38 16.45 -1.53
N PRO A 55 12.14 17.18 -2.38
CA PRO A 55 11.66 17.59 -3.69
C PRO A 55 11.47 16.40 -4.68
N ASP A 56 12.03 15.24 -4.36
CA ASP A 56 11.99 14.05 -5.23
C ASP A 56 10.77 13.14 -4.95
N ILE A 57 9.80 13.62 -4.19
CA ILE A 57 8.57 12.86 -3.92
C ILE A 57 7.83 12.59 -5.24
N SER A 58 7.47 11.34 -5.43
CA SER A 58 6.68 10.88 -6.57
C SER A 58 5.50 10.01 -6.15
N TRP A 59 4.60 9.75 -7.08
CA TRP A 59 3.47 8.87 -6.86
C TRP A 59 3.93 7.44 -6.62
N GLU A 60 3.21 6.73 -5.75
CA GLU A 60 3.37 5.28 -5.67
C GLU A 60 2.88 4.61 -6.95
N LYS A 61 3.49 3.50 -7.30
CA LYS A 61 3.24 2.77 -8.54
C LYS A 61 2.95 1.31 -8.24
N GLU A 62 2.07 0.73 -9.04
CA GLU A 62 1.75 -0.69 -8.95
C GLU A 62 1.79 -1.35 -10.32
N ARG A 63 2.62 -2.38 -10.44
CA ARG A 63 2.59 -3.31 -11.58
C ARG A 63 1.60 -4.40 -11.27
N LYS A 64 0.61 -4.54 -12.15
CA LYS A 64 -0.46 -5.55 -12.05
C LYS A 64 -0.31 -6.55 -13.18
N PHE A 65 -0.31 -7.81 -12.82
CA PHE A 65 -0.41 -8.92 -13.76
C PHE A 65 -1.57 -9.81 -13.36
N ASN A 66 -2.41 -10.14 -14.34
CA ASN A 66 -3.50 -11.10 -14.17
C ASN A 66 -3.52 -12.04 -15.36
N ILE A 67 -3.78 -13.32 -15.09
CA ILE A 67 -4.04 -14.34 -16.08
C ILE A 67 -5.17 -15.22 -15.59
N GLY A 68 -6.13 -15.49 -16.46
CA GLY A 68 -7.27 -16.32 -16.11
C GLY A 68 -7.87 -17.01 -17.31
N PHE A 69 -8.77 -17.93 -17.02
CA PHE A 69 -9.58 -18.58 -18.03
C PHE A 69 -11.03 -18.76 -17.56
N GLU A 70 -11.91 -18.81 -18.52
CA GLU A 70 -13.31 -19.18 -18.36
C GLU A 70 -13.65 -20.28 -19.35
N THR A 71 -14.33 -21.29 -18.89
CA THR A 71 -14.81 -22.36 -19.78
C THR A 71 -16.20 -22.80 -19.39
N ASN A 72 -16.99 -23.15 -20.40
CA ASN A 72 -18.26 -23.86 -20.21
C ASN A 72 -18.16 -25.23 -20.90
N LEU A 73 -18.30 -26.27 -20.11
CA LEU A 73 -18.27 -27.66 -20.54
C LEU A 73 -19.70 -28.23 -20.58
N LEU A 74 -20.03 -28.87 -21.69
CA LEU A 74 -21.33 -29.54 -21.91
C LEU A 74 -22.56 -28.63 -21.73
N GLY A 75 -22.39 -27.30 -21.70
CA GLY A 75 -23.48 -26.36 -21.42
C GLY A 75 -24.00 -26.38 -19.98
N LYS A 76 -23.32 -27.09 -19.08
CA LYS A 76 -23.78 -27.34 -17.70
C LYS A 76 -22.73 -26.94 -16.64
N LEU A 77 -21.45 -27.03 -16.97
CA LEU A 77 -20.35 -26.79 -16.05
C LEU A 77 -19.58 -25.54 -16.46
N ASP A 78 -19.74 -24.48 -15.69
CA ASP A 78 -18.96 -23.24 -15.81
C ASP A 78 -17.80 -23.29 -14.84
N ILE A 79 -16.60 -23.02 -15.33
CA ILE A 79 -15.39 -22.93 -14.53
C ILE A 79 -14.72 -21.60 -14.86
N SER A 80 -14.38 -20.84 -13.85
CA SER A 80 -13.50 -19.67 -13.97
C SER A 80 -12.33 -19.77 -13.00
N PHE A 81 -11.19 -19.34 -13.45
CA PHE A 81 -9.97 -19.26 -12.64
C PHE A 81 -9.18 -18.03 -13.01
N ASP A 82 -8.71 -17.29 -12.03
CA ASP A 82 -7.85 -16.13 -12.18
C ASP A 82 -6.68 -16.23 -11.22
N TYR A 83 -5.48 -15.95 -11.71
CA TYR A 83 -4.29 -15.74 -10.93
C TYR A 83 -3.83 -14.29 -11.08
N PHE A 84 -3.54 -13.62 -9.98
CA PHE A 84 -3.02 -12.26 -9.98
C PHE A 84 -1.70 -12.16 -9.24
N TYR A 85 -0.85 -11.24 -9.74
CA TYR A 85 0.41 -10.87 -9.13
C TYR A 85 0.60 -9.36 -9.24
N ASN A 86 0.56 -8.68 -8.10
CA ASN A 86 0.68 -7.24 -8.01
C ASN A 86 1.93 -6.88 -7.22
N ARG A 87 2.71 -5.95 -7.73
CA ARG A 87 3.88 -5.41 -7.05
C ARG A 87 3.76 -3.90 -6.97
N ARG A 88 3.58 -3.40 -5.75
CA ARG A 88 3.55 -1.96 -5.44
C ARG A 88 4.92 -1.52 -4.99
N PHE A 89 5.36 -0.36 -5.46
CA PHE A 89 6.68 0.22 -5.17
C PHE A 89 6.58 1.74 -5.17
N ASP A 90 7.65 2.41 -4.75
CA ASP A 90 7.70 3.86 -4.52
C ASP A 90 6.65 4.32 -3.47
N ILE A 91 6.28 3.44 -2.52
CA ILE A 91 5.36 3.79 -1.44
C ILE A 91 6.06 4.75 -0.49
N LEU A 92 5.38 5.85 -0.14
CA LEU A 92 5.90 6.83 0.79
C LEU A 92 6.04 6.23 2.20
N CYS A 93 7.20 6.36 2.78
CA CYS A 93 7.46 6.01 4.16
C CYS A 93 8.49 6.95 4.77
N ILE A 94 8.50 7.05 6.10
CA ILE A 94 9.53 7.80 6.83
C ILE A 94 10.71 6.87 7.02
N PRO A 95 11.93 7.26 6.58
CA PRO A 95 13.13 6.48 6.83
C PRO A 95 13.45 6.49 8.31
N SER A 96 13.13 5.40 9.01
CA SER A 96 13.43 5.25 10.45
C SER A 96 14.69 4.45 10.72
N ARG A 97 15.29 3.88 9.67
CA ARG A 97 16.45 3.01 9.77
C ARG A 97 17.73 3.83 9.98
N ASN A 98 18.40 3.61 11.12
CA ASN A 98 19.73 4.17 11.43
C ASN A 98 19.84 5.70 11.43
N ILE A 99 18.76 6.40 11.74
CA ILE A 99 18.80 7.85 11.85
C ILE A 99 18.97 8.22 13.32
N PRO A 100 20.10 8.85 13.69
CA PRO A 100 20.34 9.25 15.06
C PRO A 100 19.38 10.37 15.48
N SER A 101 18.82 10.27 16.69
CA SER A 101 17.89 11.27 17.25
C SER A 101 18.51 12.66 17.46
N TYR A 102 19.84 12.75 17.52
CA TYR A 102 20.54 14.02 17.72
C TYR A 102 20.60 14.91 16.47
N ILE A 103 20.08 14.47 15.32
CA ILE A 103 19.97 15.32 14.11
C ILE A 103 19.07 16.53 14.38
N GLY A 104 18.11 16.42 15.31
CA GLY A 104 17.26 17.54 15.70
C GLY A 104 16.25 17.98 14.65
N ALA A 105 16.01 17.15 13.60
CA ALA A 105 15.03 17.40 12.57
C ALA A 105 14.25 16.12 12.24
N ASP A 106 12.99 16.28 11.92
CA ASP A 106 12.15 15.17 11.44
C ASP A 106 12.53 14.80 10.00
N MET A 107 12.66 13.49 9.75
CA MET A 107 13.02 13.00 8.43
C MET A 107 11.90 13.21 7.42
N PRO A 108 12.26 13.48 6.15
CA PRO A 108 11.28 13.65 5.09
C PRO A 108 10.63 12.31 4.73
N TYR A 109 9.46 12.37 4.10
CA TYR A 109 8.90 11.21 3.43
C TYR A 109 9.75 10.85 2.21
N MET A 110 9.94 9.56 1.99
CA MET A 110 10.70 9.03 0.86
C MET A 110 9.98 7.86 0.20
N ASN A 111 10.08 7.75 -1.13
CA ASN A 111 9.45 6.68 -1.92
C ASN A 111 10.26 5.37 -1.86
N LEU A 112 10.34 4.76 -0.68
CA LEU A 112 11.17 3.58 -0.42
C LEU A 112 10.36 2.28 -0.28
N GLY A 113 9.10 2.37 0.15
CA GLY A 113 8.28 1.22 0.50
C GLY A 113 7.97 0.34 -0.70
N LYS A 114 7.95 -0.97 -0.48
CA LYS A 114 7.64 -1.98 -1.51
C LYS A 114 6.81 -3.09 -0.91
N THR A 115 5.74 -3.47 -1.60
CA THR A 115 4.89 -4.60 -1.24
C THR A 115 4.60 -5.48 -2.46
N LYS A 116 4.25 -6.71 -2.22
CA LYS A 116 3.67 -7.58 -3.26
C LYS A 116 2.41 -8.25 -2.74
N ASN A 117 1.45 -8.43 -3.61
CA ASN A 117 0.24 -9.19 -3.38
C ASN A 117 0.04 -10.18 -4.51
N GLN A 118 -0.21 -11.44 -4.19
CA GLN A 118 -0.45 -12.49 -5.17
C GLN A 118 -1.52 -13.44 -4.66
N GLY A 119 -2.28 -13.99 -5.57
CA GLY A 119 -3.34 -14.90 -5.20
C GLY A 119 -4.03 -15.51 -6.39
N PHE A 120 -5.06 -16.28 -6.09
CA PHE A 120 -5.94 -16.85 -7.09
C PHE A 120 -7.40 -16.79 -6.63
N GLU A 121 -8.28 -16.79 -7.60
CA GLU A 121 -9.73 -16.89 -7.44
C GLU A 121 -10.22 -18.00 -8.36
N ALA A 122 -11.13 -18.82 -7.88
CA ALA A 122 -11.72 -19.91 -8.64
C ALA A 122 -13.21 -20.01 -8.35
N SER A 123 -14.00 -20.25 -9.39
CA SER A 123 -15.43 -20.51 -9.29
C SER A 123 -15.79 -21.70 -10.17
N ILE A 124 -16.56 -22.61 -9.63
CA ILE A 124 -17.10 -23.77 -10.33
C ILE A 124 -18.61 -23.76 -10.13
N ARG A 125 -19.36 -23.73 -11.21
CA ARG A 125 -20.82 -23.76 -11.18
C ARG A 125 -21.34 -24.88 -12.07
N TRP A 126 -22.12 -25.75 -11.47
CA TRP A 126 -22.90 -26.75 -12.17
C TRP A 126 -24.36 -26.31 -12.28
N SER A 127 -24.95 -26.37 -13.46
CA SER A 127 -26.36 -26.09 -13.68
C SER A 127 -26.99 -27.16 -14.57
N ASP A 128 -28.15 -27.66 -14.17
CA ASP A 128 -28.88 -28.68 -14.93
C ASP A 128 -30.38 -28.56 -14.69
N ASN A 129 -31.16 -29.33 -15.49
CA ASN A 129 -32.59 -29.35 -15.43
C ASN A 129 -33.08 -30.75 -15.07
N ILE A 130 -34.06 -30.87 -14.16
CA ILE A 130 -34.78 -32.09 -13.88
C ILE A 130 -36.11 -32.04 -14.64
N GLY A 131 -36.18 -32.74 -15.77
CA GLY A 131 -37.32 -32.66 -16.66
C GLY A 131 -37.44 -31.27 -17.29
N LYS A 132 -38.70 -30.84 -17.51
CA LYS A 132 -38.99 -29.54 -18.14
C LYS A 132 -39.37 -28.44 -17.17
N LYS A 133 -39.45 -28.73 -15.86
CA LYS A 133 -40.04 -27.81 -14.86
C LYS A 133 -39.09 -27.33 -13.77
N ILE A 134 -38.01 -28.04 -13.52
CA ILE A 134 -37.10 -27.71 -12.39
C ILE A 134 -35.73 -27.50 -12.95
N GLN A 135 -35.20 -26.30 -12.73
CA GLN A 135 -33.80 -25.96 -12.96
C GLN A 135 -33.09 -25.84 -11.60
N TYR A 136 -31.93 -26.43 -11.49
CA TYR A 136 -31.09 -26.33 -10.30
C TYR A 136 -29.67 -25.97 -10.67
N PHE A 137 -28.96 -25.40 -9.71
CA PHE A 137 -27.53 -25.15 -9.81
C PHE A 137 -26.85 -25.36 -8.45
N ALA A 138 -25.57 -25.69 -8.50
CA ALA A 138 -24.67 -25.68 -7.36
C ALA A 138 -23.43 -24.88 -7.75
N GLN A 139 -22.94 -24.04 -6.86
CA GLN A 139 -21.76 -23.21 -7.09
C GLN A 139 -20.81 -23.30 -5.90
N LEU A 140 -19.52 -23.38 -6.20
CA LEU A 140 -18.43 -23.35 -5.25
C LEU A 140 -17.45 -22.26 -5.66
N ASP A 141 -17.20 -21.31 -4.76
CA ASP A 141 -16.24 -20.23 -4.94
C ASP A 141 -15.12 -20.38 -3.91
N GLY A 142 -13.89 -20.14 -4.36
CA GLY A 142 -12.72 -20.18 -3.50
C GLY A 142 -11.71 -19.13 -3.93
N TRP A 143 -11.03 -18.54 -2.96
CA TRP A 143 -9.97 -17.57 -3.20
C TRP A 143 -8.88 -17.66 -2.14
N MET A 144 -7.68 -17.30 -2.52
CA MET A 144 -6.55 -17.14 -1.62
C MET A 144 -5.69 -15.97 -2.05
N ALA A 145 -5.34 -15.12 -1.13
CA ALA A 145 -4.43 -14.00 -1.37
C ALA A 145 -3.33 -13.96 -0.30
N LYS A 146 -2.11 -13.67 -0.71
CA LYS A 146 -0.96 -13.49 0.18
C LYS A 146 -0.30 -12.16 -0.09
N ASN A 147 -0.32 -11.30 0.91
CA ASN A 147 0.41 -10.04 0.91
C ASN A 147 1.76 -10.18 1.61
N LYS A 148 2.79 -9.52 1.08
CA LYS A 148 4.12 -9.49 1.67
C LYS A 148 4.70 -8.08 1.55
N ILE A 149 5.20 -7.55 2.67
CA ILE A 149 5.98 -6.32 2.68
C ILE A 149 7.41 -6.68 2.30
N LEU A 150 7.89 -6.13 1.17
CA LEU A 150 9.23 -6.39 0.67
C LEU A 150 10.26 -5.42 1.26
N TYR A 151 9.84 -4.19 1.54
CA TYR A 151 10.67 -3.16 2.15
C TYR A 151 9.79 -2.08 2.79
N ASN A 152 10.12 -1.67 3.99
CA ASN A 152 9.39 -0.62 4.75
C ASN A 152 10.32 0.20 5.66
N SER A 153 11.58 0.39 5.32
CA SER A 153 12.53 1.23 6.10
C SER A 153 12.39 1.12 7.64
N GLU A 154 12.17 -0.09 8.14
CA GLU A 154 11.98 -0.37 9.57
C GLU A 154 13.27 -0.16 10.35
N SER A 155 13.14 0.32 11.59
CA SER A 155 14.24 0.36 12.54
C SER A 155 14.81 -1.04 12.79
N ILE A 156 16.08 -1.12 13.18
CA ILE A 156 16.67 -2.39 13.59
C ILE A 156 15.89 -2.93 14.79
N GLN A 157 15.38 -4.14 14.65
CA GLN A 157 14.66 -4.85 15.71
C GLN A 157 15.59 -5.82 16.43
N THR A 158 15.30 -6.08 17.68
CA THR A 158 16.08 -7.04 18.51
C THR A 158 15.86 -8.47 18.04
N GLU A 159 14.66 -8.78 17.57
CA GLU A 159 14.23 -10.12 17.20
C GLU A 159 13.57 -10.11 15.80
N ASP A 160 13.79 -11.18 15.05
CA ASP A 160 13.33 -11.28 13.67
C ASP A 160 11.81 -11.22 13.50
N TYR A 161 11.06 -11.73 14.49
CA TYR A 161 9.59 -11.73 14.44
C TYR A 161 8.94 -10.36 14.66
N PHE A 162 9.71 -9.35 15.05
CA PHE A 162 9.23 -7.96 15.13
C PHE A 162 9.24 -7.24 13.78
N TYR A 163 9.97 -7.78 12.80
CA TYR A 163 9.92 -7.20 11.47
C TYR A 163 8.59 -7.46 10.80
N ARG A 164 8.02 -6.40 10.19
CA ARG A 164 6.86 -6.52 9.30
C ARG A 164 7.26 -6.92 7.89
N THR A 165 8.55 -6.72 7.56
CA THR A 165 9.15 -7.12 6.30
C THR A 165 9.45 -8.62 6.34
N GLY A 166 8.92 -9.39 5.36
CA GLY A 166 9.19 -10.82 5.33
C GLY A 166 8.09 -11.69 4.76
#